data_2f10443b5fc451a8dc7a2c31b6c8cac9
#
_entry.id   2f10443b5fc451a8dc7a2c31b6c8cac9
#
_cell.length_a   1.000
_cell.length_b   1.000
_cell.length_c   1.000
_cell.angle_alpha   90.00
_cell.angle_beta   90.00
_cell.angle_gamma   90.00
#
_symmetry.space_group_name_H-M   'P 1'
#
loop_
_entity.id
_entity.type
_entity.pdbx_description
1 polymer ?
#
loop_
_entity_poly.entity_id
_entity_poly.type
_entity_poly.pdbx_seq_one_letter_code
_entity_poly.pdbx_strand_id
1 'polypeptide(L)'
;MNAIMGMTDIASAHIDTPEKVQDCLRKISLSSQHLLGLINDVLDMSKIESGKMTLAEEVIELPEVMDTIVSIMQSSVKARQQQFDVRLRHIRHEQLCCDSLRLRQVLINVLSNASKFTPPGGTVSFDIEETASENAAKAWFKFTVRDTGIGIKPEFLRDIFKPFTREKDSRIDKTEGSGLGMAISKKIVDLMGGTIEVSSEVGTGTEFTIRLPLPISELELGNFKFPDLKIIVVDDDVIVCEHTTELLRQIGIRSDWETCGQRAVQKVLAAHQAGEPYDAVILDCRMPDQDGVETAAIIRRAISEPLPIILISAYDSADVETKARQAGVNGFMTKPVFMSTLCRALQRYVLGQAAADEQKSKTDFSGKRFLLVEDNALNREIAVEMLESAGAVVESACDGAEGAAKFAAEPAGYYDLLLMDVQMPVMNGYEATQKIRASAKSDARTVPIVAMTADAFAEDIIEAKKAGMNSHLAKPLNLATLVREINKQLQKH
;
A
#
# COMPACT_ATOMS: atom_id res chain seq x y z
N MET A 1 -9.97 -13.32 -22.91
CA MET A 1 -9.53 -14.58 -23.56
C MET A 1 -8.94 -14.35 -24.94
N ASN A 2 -9.68 -13.83 -25.95
CA ASN A 2 -9.14 -13.67 -27.31
C ASN A 2 -7.86 -12.82 -27.38
N ALA A 3 -7.74 -11.77 -26.58
CA ALA A 3 -6.53 -10.93 -26.52
C ALA A 3 -5.32 -11.72 -25.97
N ILE A 4 -5.53 -12.52 -24.92
CA ILE A 4 -4.48 -13.35 -24.32
C ILE A 4 -3.99 -14.38 -25.35
N MET A 5 -4.92 -15.14 -25.95
CA MET A 5 -4.61 -16.15 -26.95
C MET A 5 -3.90 -15.54 -28.18
N GLY A 6 -4.43 -14.45 -28.75
CA GLY A 6 -3.82 -13.80 -29.90
C GLY A 6 -2.43 -13.23 -29.63
N MET A 7 -2.19 -12.69 -28.42
CA MET A 7 -0.84 -12.22 -28.04
C MET A 7 0.14 -13.38 -27.80
N THR A 8 -0.34 -14.53 -27.31
CA THR A 8 0.47 -15.73 -27.16
C THR A 8 0.91 -16.27 -28.54
N ASP A 9 -0.01 -16.32 -29.50
CA ASP A 9 0.30 -16.75 -30.88
C ASP A 9 1.31 -15.80 -31.54
N ILE A 10 1.14 -14.48 -31.36
CA ILE A 10 2.07 -13.47 -31.88
C ILE A 10 3.45 -13.61 -31.21
N ALA A 11 3.52 -13.81 -29.90
CA ALA A 11 4.77 -14.01 -29.19
C ALA A 11 5.51 -15.26 -29.69
N SER A 12 4.78 -16.37 -29.87
CA SER A 12 5.32 -17.63 -30.39
C SER A 12 5.83 -17.52 -31.82
N ALA A 13 5.14 -16.73 -32.68
CA ALA A 13 5.55 -16.48 -34.05
C ALA A 13 6.77 -15.55 -34.20
N HIS A 14 7.13 -14.81 -33.12
CA HIS A 14 8.22 -13.83 -33.11
C HIS A 14 9.24 -14.09 -32.01
N ILE A 15 9.51 -15.36 -31.70
CA ILE A 15 10.38 -15.77 -30.60
C ILE A 15 11.80 -15.21 -30.72
N ASP A 16 12.26 -14.97 -31.93
CA ASP A 16 13.58 -14.40 -32.26
C ASP A 16 13.63 -12.84 -32.08
N THR A 17 12.52 -12.21 -31.66
CA THR A 17 12.45 -10.77 -31.48
C THR A 17 12.07 -10.45 -30.03
N PRO A 18 13.06 -10.37 -29.09
CA PRO A 18 12.79 -10.23 -27.64
C PRO A 18 11.89 -9.06 -27.27
N GLU A 19 12.04 -7.90 -27.93
CA GLU A 19 11.22 -6.72 -27.68
C GLU A 19 9.73 -6.96 -27.99
N LYS A 20 9.42 -7.67 -29.10
CA LYS A 20 8.05 -8.04 -29.45
C LYS A 20 7.46 -9.05 -28.47
N VAL A 21 8.26 -10.06 -28.09
CA VAL A 21 7.86 -11.05 -27.09
C VAL A 21 7.54 -10.36 -25.77
N GLN A 22 8.41 -9.47 -25.31
CA GLN A 22 8.22 -8.72 -24.08
C GLN A 22 6.95 -7.84 -24.12
N ASP A 23 6.68 -7.16 -25.24
CA ASP A 23 5.43 -6.37 -25.40
C ASP A 23 4.18 -7.27 -25.39
N CYS A 24 4.24 -8.45 -26.04
CA CYS A 24 3.15 -9.42 -26.01
C CYS A 24 2.91 -9.95 -24.59
N LEU A 25 3.95 -10.35 -23.87
CA LEU A 25 3.85 -10.82 -22.49
C LEU A 25 3.27 -9.75 -21.56
N ARG A 26 3.68 -8.50 -21.71
CA ARG A 26 3.09 -7.38 -20.98
C ARG A 26 1.59 -7.23 -21.25
N LYS A 27 1.16 -7.33 -22.51
CA LYS A 27 -0.26 -7.25 -22.91
C LYS A 27 -1.07 -8.45 -22.42
N ILE A 28 -0.47 -9.64 -22.41
CA ILE A 28 -1.06 -10.86 -21.85
C ILE A 28 -1.30 -10.64 -20.34
N SER A 29 -0.29 -10.19 -19.60
CA SER A 29 -0.39 -9.92 -18.17
C SER A 29 -1.48 -8.93 -17.86
N LEU A 30 -1.54 -7.80 -18.56
CA LEU A 30 -2.58 -6.79 -18.40
C LEU A 30 -3.99 -7.35 -18.66
N SER A 31 -4.16 -8.13 -19.75
CA SER A 31 -5.45 -8.74 -20.09
C SER A 31 -5.89 -9.80 -19.08
N SER A 32 -4.93 -10.55 -18.54
CA SER A 32 -5.18 -11.56 -17.49
C SER A 32 -5.59 -10.91 -16.18
N GLN A 33 -4.89 -9.85 -15.74
CA GLN A 33 -5.25 -9.08 -14.55
C GLN A 33 -6.65 -8.46 -14.68
N HIS A 34 -6.98 -7.91 -15.85
CA HIS A 34 -8.31 -7.38 -16.11
C HIS A 34 -9.39 -8.47 -16.01
N LEU A 35 -9.15 -9.65 -16.57
CA LEU A 35 -10.09 -10.76 -16.50
C LEU A 35 -10.29 -11.25 -15.07
N LEU A 36 -9.21 -11.37 -14.29
CA LEU A 36 -9.29 -11.71 -12.87
C LEU A 36 -10.09 -10.68 -12.08
N GLY A 37 -9.88 -9.39 -12.34
CA GLY A 37 -10.67 -8.32 -11.73
C GLY A 37 -12.18 -8.46 -12.02
N LEU A 38 -12.55 -8.76 -13.27
CA LEU A 38 -13.96 -8.98 -13.65
C LEU A 38 -14.57 -10.20 -12.96
N ILE A 39 -13.81 -11.30 -12.85
CA ILE A 39 -14.27 -12.51 -12.17
C ILE A 39 -14.50 -12.21 -10.69
N ASN A 40 -13.57 -11.53 -10.04
CA ASN A 40 -13.69 -11.15 -8.63
C ASN A 40 -14.85 -10.20 -8.39
N ASP A 41 -15.09 -9.22 -9.28
CA ASP A 41 -16.26 -8.34 -9.22
C ASP A 41 -17.57 -9.13 -9.26
N VAL A 42 -17.67 -10.13 -10.15
CA VAL A 42 -18.87 -10.98 -10.27
C VAL A 42 -19.05 -11.86 -9.02
N LEU A 43 -17.98 -12.43 -8.50
CA LEU A 43 -18.00 -13.23 -7.27
C LEU A 43 -18.39 -12.38 -6.05
N ASP A 44 -17.83 -11.18 -5.93
CA ASP A 44 -18.18 -10.23 -4.86
C ASP A 44 -19.66 -9.85 -4.96
N MET A 45 -20.15 -9.54 -6.17
CA MET A 45 -21.58 -9.22 -6.37
C MET A 45 -22.49 -10.37 -5.98
N SER A 46 -22.14 -11.61 -6.35
CA SER A 46 -22.90 -12.81 -5.96
C SER A 46 -22.95 -13.01 -4.45
N LYS A 47 -21.82 -12.78 -3.74
CA LYS A 47 -21.74 -12.84 -2.27
C LYS A 47 -22.57 -11.74 -1.61
N ILE A 48 -22.57 -10.54 -2.17
CA ILE A 48 -23.37 -9.41 -1.73
C ILE A 48 -24.86 -9.73 -1.85
N GLU A 49 -25.32 -10.20 -3.03
CA GLU A 49 -26.72 -10.50 -3.29
C GLU A 49 -27.24 -11.65 -2.41
N SER A 50 -26.40 -12.65 -2.15
CA SER A 50 -26.73 -13.76 -1.26
C SER A 50 -26.64 -13.46 0.24
N GLY A 51 -26.21 -12.24 0.62
CA GLY A 51 -26.01 -11.83 2.00
C GLY A 51 -24.87 -12.56 2.72
N LYS A 52 -23.98 -13.20 1.97
CA LYS A 52 -22.85 -13.99 2.50
C LYS A 52 -21.54 -13.19 2.59
N MET A 53 -21.53 -11.92 2.22
CA MET A 53 -20.32 -11.10 2.37
C MET A 53 -20.14 -10.72 3.83
N THR A 54 -19.05 -11.17 4.44
CA THR A 54 -18.59 -10.81 5.79
C THR A 54 -17.35 -9.95 5.70
N LEU A 55 -17.15 -9.07 6.69
CA LEU A 55 -15.94 -8.25 6.80
C LEU A 55 -14.97 -8.90 7.78
N ALA A 56 -13.69 -8.86 7.47
CA ALA A 56 -12.63 -9.22 8.40
C ALA A 56 -12.43 -8.11 9.42
N GLU A 57 -12.24 -8.46 10.69
CA GLU A 57 -11.80 -7.51 11.72
C GLU A 57 -10.32 -7.78 11.98
N GLU A 58 -9.46 -6.92 11.46
CA GLU A 58 -8.02 -6.98 11.66
C GLU A 58 -7.48 -5.63 12.08
N VAL A 59 -6.44 -5.62 12.91
CA VAL A 59 -5.72 -4.39 13.23
C VAL A 59 -4.85 -4.03 12.04
N ILE A 60 -5.06 -2.85 11.50
CA ILE A 60 -4.34 -2.30 10.36
C ILE A 60 -3.55 -1.07 10.75
N GLU A 61 -2.44 -0.85 10.06
CA GLU A 61 -1.69 0.40 10.06
C GLU A 61 -2.17 1.26 8.89
N LEU A 62 -2.86 2.37 9.16
CA LEU A 62 -3.36 3.28 8.11
C LEU A 62 -2.24 3.76 7.18
N PRO A 63 -1.02 4.11 7.66
CA PRO A 63 0.10 4.45 6.79
C PRO A 63 0.41 3.37 5.75
N GLU A 64 0.48 2.09 6.13
CA GLU A 64 0.76 0.98 5.19
C GLU A 64 -0.32 0.81 4.12
N VAL A 65 -1.59 0.99 4.52
CA VAL A 65 -2.72 0.96 3.59
C VAL A 65 -2.62 2.11 2.60
N MET A 66 -2.30 3.33 3.08
CA MET A 66 -2.15 4.51 2.24
C MET A 66 -0.94 4.42 1.31
N ASP A 67 0.21 3.96 1.79
CA ASP A 67 1.41 3.75 0.96
C ASP A 67 1.11 2.80 -0.21
N THR A 68 0.37 1.73 0.04
CA THR A 68 -0.06 0.80 -1.01
C THR A 68 -0.95 1.48 -2.05
N ILE A 69 -1.97 2.24 -1.62
CA ILE A 69 -2.90 2.94 -2.51
C ILE A 69 -2.17 4.00 -3.32
N VAL A 70 -1.33 4.81 -2.68
CA VAL A 70 -0.57 5.88 -3.31
C VAL A 70 0.37 5.30 -4.37
N SER A 71 1.10 4.23 -4.06
CA SER A 71 2.02 3.56 -5.00
C SER A 71 1.30 3.05 -6.26
N ILE A 72 0.12 2.43 -6.10
CA ILE A 72 -0.71 1.97 -7.23
C ILE A 72 -1.17 3.16 -8.08
N MET A 73 -1.67 4.21 -7.43
CA MET A 73 -2.21 5.36 -8.13
C MET A 73 -1.16 6.18 -8.85
N GLN A 74 0.03 6.35 -8.27
CA GLN A 74 1.14 7.10 -8.88
C GLN A 74 1.55 6.53 -10.23
N SER A 75 1.64 5.20 -10.36
CA SER A 75 1.95 4.57 -11.64
C SER A 75 0.90 4.87 -12.71
N SER A 76 -0.38 4.85 -12.33
CA SER A 76 -1.52 5.14 -13.20
C SER A 76 -1.57 6.61 -13.65
N VAL A 77 -1.46 7.55 -12.71
CA VAL A 77 -1.54 8.99 -13.00
C VAL A 77 -0.33 9.49 -13.81
N LYS A 78 0.87 8.93 -13.53
CA LYS A 78 2.08 9.22 -14.32
C LYS A 78 1.94 8.76 -15.76
N ALA A 79 1.42 7.56 -16.00
CA ALA A 79 1.18 7.04 -17.35
C ALA A 79 0.16 7.90 -18.13
N ARG A 80 -0.75 8.59 -17.41
CA ARG A 80 -1.77 9.47 -17.97
C ARG A 80 -1.39 10.96 -17.98
N GLN A 81 -0.18 11.31 -17.52
CA GLN A 81 0.31 12.70 -17.41
C GLN A 81 -0.62 13.58 -16.55
N GLN A 82 -1.10 13.07 -15.43
CA GLN A 82 -1.98 13.75 -14.48
C GLN A 82 -1.20 14.14 -13.22
N GLN A 83 -1.75 15.10 -12.45
CA GLN A 83 -1.28 15.44 -11.11
C GLN A 83 -2.04 14.63 -10.07
N PHE A 84 -1.36 14.20 -9.01
CA PHE A 84 -1.95 13.44 -7.90
C PHE A 84 -1.52 14.04 -6.57
N ASP A 85 -2.47 14.61 -5.84
CA ASP A 85 -2.25 15.26 -4.55
C ASP A 85 -2.91 14.43 -3.45
N VAL A 86 -2.17 14.15 -2.37
CA VAL A 86 -2.68 13.43 -1.22
C VAL A 86 -2.48 14.27 0.05
N ARG A 87 -3.56 14.50 0.80
CA ARG A 87 -3.57 15.37 1.99
C ARG A 87 -4.18 14.65 3.18
N LEU A 88 -3.55 14.83 4.34
CA LEU A 88 -4.06 14.39 5.63
C LEU A 88 -4.55 15.57 6.45
N ARG A 89 -5.65 15.38 7.19
CA ARG A 89 -6.19 16.38 8.10
C ARG A 89 -6.58 15.72 9.41
N HIS A 90 -6.05 16.25 10.50
CA HIS A 90 -6.43 15.89 11.88
C HIS A 90 -6.30 14.39 12.21
N ILE A 91 -5.42 13.65 11.52
CA ILE A 91 -5.20 12.23 11.78
C ILE A 91 -4.54 12.08 13.17
N ARG A 92 -5.21 11.36 14.06
CA ARG A 92 -4.75 11.07 15.44
C ARG A 92 -4.53 9.57 15.65
N HIS A 93 -5.29 8.74 14.94
CA HIS A 93 -5.27 7.30 15.10
C HIS A 93 -4.81 6.65 13.81
N GLU A 94 -3.65 6.02 13.87
CA GLU A 94 -3.04 5.34 12.71
C GLU A 94 -3.28 3.83 12.76
N GLN A 95 -3.59 3.28 13.95
CA GLN A 95 -3.95 1.87 14.12
C GLN A 95 -5.46 1.73 14.26
N LEU A 96 -6.06 1.05 13.30
CA LEU A 96 -7.50 0.91 13.19
C LEU A 96 -7.87 -0.57 13.09
N CYS A 97 -9.11 -0.90 13.41
CA CYS A 97 -9.63 -2.25 13.25
C CYS A 97 -10.64 -2.28 12.10
N CYS A 98 -10.26 -2.85 10.96
CA CYS A 98 -11.16 -3.01 9.81
C CYS A 98 -10.61 -4.02 8.80
N ASP A 99 -11.41 -4.34 7.78
CA ASP A 99 -10.99 -5.14 6.63
C ASP A 99 -10.13 -4.30 5.67
N SER A 100 -8.80 -4.48 5.73
CA SER A 100 -7.84 -3.72 4.92
C SER A 100 -8.02 -3.97 3.42
N LEU A 101 -8.39 -5.19 3.03
CA LEU A 101 -8.61 -5.55 1.62
C LEU A 101 -9.82 -4.79 1.07
N ARG A 102 -10.93 -4.78 1.81
CA ARG A 102 -12.16 -4.11 1.40
C ARG A 102 -12.02 -2.59 1.43
N LEU A 103 -11.32 -2.04 2.43
CA LEU A 103 -11.00 -0.61 2.46
C LEU A 103 -10.19 -0.19 1.22
N ARG A 104 -9.11 -0.93 0.90
CA ARG A 104 -8.31 -0.69 -0.31
C ARG A 104 -9.15 -0.83 -1.58
N GLN A 105 -10.00 -1.86 -1.68
CA GLN A 105 -10.86 -2.09 -2.83
C GLN A 105 -11.77 -0.89 -3.11
N VAL A 106 -12.43 -0.34 -2.08
CA VAL A 106 -13.29 0.85 -2.21
C VAL A 106 -12.48 2.06 -2.68
N LEU A 107 -11.37 2.36 -2.01
CA LEU A 107 -10.58 3.55 -2.29
C LEU A 107 -9.89 3.49 -3.67
N ILE A 108 -9.30 2.35 -4.04
CA ILE A 108 -8.68 2.16 -5.36
C ILE A 108 -9.73 2.24 -6.46
N ASN A 109 -10.93 1.69 -6.26
CA ASN A 109 -11.99 1.77 -7.26
C ASN A 109 -12.42 3.22 -7.54
N VAL A 110 -12.59 4.04 -6.50
CA VAL A 110 -12.95 5.45 -6.67
C VAL A 110 -11.80 6.24 -7.29
N LEU A 111 -10.58 6.05 -6.80
CA LEU A 111 -9.39 6.75 -7.31
C LEU A 111 -9.06 6.36 -8.76
N SER A 112 -9.18 5.09 -9.11
CA SER A 112 -8.95 4.64 -10.49
C SER A 112 -9.99 5.20 -11.46
N ASN A 113 -11.26 5.33 -11.03
CA ASN A 113 -12.29 6.01 -11.81
C ASN A 113 -11.96 7.50 -11.98
N ALA A 114 -11.55 8.21 -10.92
CA ALA A 114 -11.12 9.59 -10.99
C ALA A 114 -9.97 9.76 -12.03
N SER A 115 -8.91 8.96 -11.94
CA SER A 115 -7.81 9.00 -12.92
C SER A 115 -8.26 8.61 -14.34
N LYS A 116 -9.17 7.67 -14.47
CA LYS A 116 -9.68 7.19 -15.76
C LYS A 116 -10.42 8.27 -16.54
N PHE A 117 -11.19 9.10 -15.85
CA PHE A 117 -12.05 10.13 -16.44
C PHE A 117 -11.44 11.54 -16.42
N THR A 118 -10.25 11.71 -15.88
CA THR A 118 -9.48 12.94 -15.91
C THR A 118 -8.59 12.98 -17.17
N PRO A 119 -8.61 14.06 -17.96
CA PRO A 119 -7.73 14.20 -19.11
C PRO A 119 -6.27 14.40 -18.70
N PRO A 120 -5.30 14.20 -19.63
CA PRO A 120 -3.91 14.57 -19.40
C PRO A 120 -3.77 16.04 -18.97
N GLY A 121 -2.90 16.32 -17.99
CA GLY A 121 -2.73 17.63 -17.38
C GLY A 121 -3.75 17.98 -16.30
N GLY A 122 -4.80 17.16 -16.12
CA GLY A 122 -5.76 17.35 -15.04
C GLY A 122 -5.24 16.81 -13.69
N THR A 123 -6.00 17.09 -12.63
CA THR A 123 -5.62 16.79 -11.25
C THR A 123 -6.60 15.79 -10.61
N VAL A 124 -6.07 14.83 -9.88
CA VAL A 124 -6.80 13.95 -8.95
C VAL A 124 -6.29 14.25 -7.54
N SER A 125 -7.18 14.63 -6.63
CA SER A 125 -6.84 14.87 -5.24
C SER A 125 -7.50 13.85 -4.31
N PHE A 126 -6.78 13.45 -3.27
CA PHE A 126 -7.23 12.50 -2.27
C PHE A 126 -7.01 13.07 -0.88
N ASP A 127 -8.08 13.53 -0.25
CA ASP A 127 -8.05 14.09 1.10
C ASP A 127 -8.55 13.04 2.11
N ILE A 128 -7.84 12.89 3.22
CA ILE A 128 -8.17 11.99 4.32
C ILE A 128 -8.29 12.83 5.58
N GLU A 129 -9.44 12.80 6.22
CA GLU A 129 -9.74 13.59 7.40
C GLU A 129 -10.31 12.71 8.50
N GLU A 130 -9.73 12.80 9.69
CA GLU A 130 -10.28 12.18 10.88
C GLU A 130 -11.14 13.20 11.62
N THR A 131 -12.35 12.80 12.01
CA THR A 131 -13.25 13.61 12.82
C THR A 131 -13.64 12.86 14.08
N ALA A 132 -13.89 13.60 15.17
CA ALA A 132 -14.28 13.02 16.43
C ALA A 132 -15.60 12.24 16.32
N SER A 133 -15.68 11.14 17.06
CA SER A 133 -16.91 10.35 17.22
C SER A 133 -17.46 10.57 18.63
N GLU A 134 -18.78 10.44 18.79
CA GLU A 134 -19.42 10.39 20.12
C GLU A 134 -19.01 9.12 20.88
N ASN A 135 -18.62 8.07 20.17
CA ASN A 135 -18.07 6.82 20.73
C ASN A 135 -16.53 6.88 20.74
N ALA A 136 -15.93 6.95 21.93
CA ALA A 136 -14.48 7.01 22.11
C ALA A 136 -13.71 5.79 21.54
N ALA A 137 -14.39 4.65 21.31
CA ALA A 137 -13.78 3.46 20.70
C ALA A 137 -13.72 3.52 19.17
N LYS A 138 -14.25 4.57 18.54
CA LYS A 138 -14.31 4.73 17.08
C LYS A 138 -13.94 6.15 16.69
N ALA A 139 -13.34 6.31 15.51
CA ALA A 139 -13.16 7.60 14.85
C ALA A 139 -13.88 7.60 13.50
N TRP A 140 -14.39 8.74 13.08
CA TRP A 140 -14.92 8.91 11.75
C TRP A 140 -13.80 9.32 10.81
N PHE A 141 -13.59 8.52 9.78
CA PHE A 141 -12.69 8.82 8.68
C PHE A 141 -13.48 9.25 7.45
N LYS A 142 -13.15 10.43 6.94
CA LYS A 142 -13.70 10.97 5.71
C LYS A 142 -12.63 10.91 4.63
N PHE A 143 -12.87 10.15 3.60
CA PHE A 143 -12.04 10.05 2.41
C PHE A 143 -12.74 10.82 1.29
N THR A 144 -12.08 11.83 0.74
CA THR A 144 -12.61 12.66 -0.34
C THR A 144 -11.71 12.54 -1.55
N VAL A 145 -12.27 12.08 -2.66
CA VAL A 145 -11.58 11.99 -3.95
C VAL A 145 -12.21 13.01 -4.90
N ARG A 146 -11.41 13.95 -5.37
CA ARG A 146 -11.83 14.96 -6.36
C ARG A 146 -11.02 14.81 -7.64
N ASP A 147 -11.66 14.96 -8.76
CA ASP A 147 -11.03 15.01 -10.05
C ASP A 147 -11.49 16.25 -10.85
N THR A 148 -10.63 16.70 -11.77
CA THR A 148 -10.93 17.75 -12.74
C THR A 148 -11.30 17.14 -14.10
N GLY A 149 -12.03 16.03 -14.08
CA GLY A 149 -12.40 15.26 -15.25
C GLY A 149 -13.62 15.79 -15.98
N ILE A 150 -14.16 14.95 -16.84
CA ILE A 150 -15.33 15.28 -17.69
C ILE A 150 -16.62 15.51 -16.90
N GLY A 151 -16.66 15.14 -15.63
CA GLY A 151 -17.87 15.13 -14.81
C GLY A 151 -18.89 14.08 -15.24
N ILE A 152 -20.01 14.02 -14.53
CA ILE A 152 -21.07 13.02 -14.67
C ILE A 152 -22.40 13.74 -14.92
N LYS A 153 -23.18 13.25 -15.88
CA LYS A 153 -24.51 13.82 -16.17
C LYS A 153 -25.46 13.61 -14.99
N PRO A 154 -26.34 14.60 -14.67
CA PRO A 154 -27.29 14.50 -13.56
C PRO A 154 -28.20 13.28 -13.61
N GLU A 155 -28.52 12.84 -14.83
CA GLU A 155 -29.37 11.65 -15.06
C GLU A 155 -28.66 10.36 -14.60
N PHE A 156 -27.34 10.27 -14.84
CA PHE A 156 -26.52 9.12 -14.49
C PHE A 156 -26.13 9.10 -13.00
N LEU A 157 -26.02 10.25 -12.34
CA LEU A 157 -25.71 10.35 -10.91
C LEU A 157 -26.70 9.55 -10.04
N ARG A 158 -27.97 9.46 -10.44
CA ARG A 158 -28.99 8.66 -9.72
C ARG A 158 -28.74 7.16 -9.79
N ASP A 159 -28.04 6.71 -10.82
CA ASP A 159 -27.88 5.30 -11.14
C ASP A 159 -26.44 4.80 -11.00
N ILE A 160 -25.50 5.67 -10.60
CA ILE A 160 -24.06 5.37 -10.54
C ILE A 160 -23.72 4.19 -9.62
N PHE A 161 -24.53 3.94 -8.59
CA PHE A 161 -24.36 2.83 -7.65
C PHE A 161 -25.19 1.59 -8.01
N LYS A 162 -25.94 1.60 -9.14
CA LYS A 162 -26.66 0.43 -9.62
C LYS A 162 -25.70 -0.51 -10.36
N PRO A 163 -25.83 -1.84 -10.17
CA PRO A 163 -24.99 -2.82 -10.87
C PRO A 163 -25.15 -2.71 -12.39
N PHE A 164 -24.07 -2.99 -13.13
CA PHE A 164 -24.01 -3.01 -14.60
C PHE A 164 -24.39 -1.69 -15.29
N THR A 165 -24.41 -0.58 -14.58
CA THR A 165 -24.80 0.72 -15.13
C THR A 165 -23.55 1.43 -15.66
N ARG A 166 -23.63 1.94 -16.91
CA ARG A 166 -22.57 2.72 -17.56
C ARG A 166 -23.19 3.91 -18.29
N GLU A 167 -22.52 5.05 -18.24
CA GLU A 167 -22.94 6.21 -19.02
C GLU A 167 -22.67 5.95 -20.50
N LYS A 168 -23.73 6.07 -21.34
CA LYS A 168 -23.62 5.97 -22.80
C LYS A 168 -23.19 7.31 -23.35
N ASP A 169 -21.90 7.50 -23.58
CA ASP A 169 -21.34 8.67 -24.25
C ASP A 169 -20.20 8.21 -25.16
N SER A 170 -20.16 8.72 -26.40
CA SER A 170 -19.12 8.37 -27.39
C SER A 170 -17.69 8.65 -26.93
N ARG A 171 -17.50 9.54 -25.95
CA ARG A 171 -16.22 9.84 -25.29
C ARG A 171 -15.83 8.77 -24.26
N ILE A 172 -16.83 8.04 -23.75
CA ILE A 172 -16.68 7.03 -22.68
C ILE A 172 -16.70 5.59 -23.24
N ASP A 173 -17.33 5.38 -24.40
CA ASP A 173 -17.50 4.05 -25.02
C ASP A 173 -16.19 3.28 -25.26
N LYS A 174 -15.06 3.98 -25.36
CA LYS A 174 -13.72 3.37 -25.47
C LYS A 174 -13.09 2.97 -24.12
N THR A 175 -13.74 3.30 -23.01
CA THR A 175 -13.21 3.08 -21.67
C THR A 175 -13.74 1.76 -21.10
N GLU A 176 -12.87 0.79 -20.86
CA GLU A 176 -13.21 -0.53 -20.31
C GLU A 176 -13.70 -0.44 -18.86
N GLY A 177 -14.65 -1.30 -18.46
CA GLY A 177 -15.13 -1.43 -17.09
C GLY A 177 -16.38 -2.32 -16.99
N SER A 178 -16.51 -3.07 -15.90
CA SER A 178 -17.63 -3.99 -15.61
C SER A 178 -18.95 -3.27 -15.31
N GLY A 179 -18.90 -2.05 -14.80
CA GLY A 179 -20.06 -1.34 -14.24
C GLY A 179 -20.49 -1.91 -12.87
N LEU A 180 -19.67 -2.75 -12.24
CA LEU A 180 -19.93 -3.35 -10.93
C LEU A 180 -19.19 -2.63 -9.79
N GLY A 181 -18.02 -2.05 -10.06
CA GLY A 181 -17.15 -1.52 -9.03
C GLY A 181 -17.83 -0.52 -8.09
N MET A 182 -18.58 0.46 -8.59
CA MET A 182 -19.28 1.45 -7.75
C MET A 182 -20.40 0.83 -6.91
N ALA A 183 -21.12 -0.16 -7.46
CA ALA A 183 -22.15 -0.88 -6.73
C ALA A 183 -21.54 -1.72 -5.60
N ILE A 184 -20.42 -2.40 -5.86
CA ILE A 184 -19.65 -3.15 -4.87
C ILE A 184 -19.11 -2.19 -3.79
N SER A 185 -18.51 -1.06 -4.18
CA SER A 185 -17.99 -0.05 -3.24
C SER A 185 -19.09 0.48 -2.31
N LYS A 186 -20.27 0.81 -2.85
CA LYS A 186 -21.42 1.24 -2.04
C LYS A 186 -21.80 0.19 -1.02
N LYS A 187 -21.86 -1.07 -1.41
CA LYS A 187 -22.26 -2.15 -0.51
C LYS A 187 -21.22 -2.45 0.56
N ILE A 188 -19.92 -2.41 0.22
CA ILE A 188 -18.85 -2.56 1.21
C ILE A 188 -18.91 -1.42 2.23
N VAL A 189 -19.07 -0.17 1.79
CA VAL A 189 -19.21 1.00 2.67
C VAL A 189 -20.44 0.86 3.59
N ASP A 190 -21.57 0.38 3.07
CA ASP A 190 -22.78 0.12 3.87
C ASP A 190 -22.53 -0.97 4.92
N LEU A 191 -21.82 -2.06 4.56
CA LEU A 191 -21.46 -3.13 5.50
C LEU A 191 -20.48 -2.64 6.58
N MET A 192 -19.59 -1.69 6.25
CA MET A 192 -18.71 -1.02 7.22
C MET A 192 -19.44 0.01 8.09
N GLY A 193 -20.75 0.20 7.90
CA GLY A 193 -21.57 1.16 8.66
C GLY A 193 -21.35 2.62 8.24
N GLY A 194 -20.82 2.85 7.05
CA GLY A 194 -20.49 4.17 6.51
C GLY A 194 -21.44 4.70 5.46
N THR A 195 -21.04 5.79 4.82
CA THR A 195 -21.75 6.41 3.70
C THR A 195 -20.79 6.74 2.56
N ILE A 196 -21.30 6.65 1.31
CA ILE A 196 -20.61 7.14 0.12
C ILE A 196 -21.56 8.05 -0.64
N GLU A 197 -21.08 9.24 -0.96
CA GLU A 197 -21.80 10.30 -1.66
C GLU A 197 -21.02 10.74 -2.88
N VAL A 198 -21.70 11.28 -3.89
CA VAL A 198 -21.09 11.81 -5.10
C VAL A 198 -21.70 13.16 -5.46
N SER A 199 -20.85 14.11 -5.81
CA SER A 199 -21.22 15.39 -6.39
C SER A 199 -20.42 15.60 -7.68
N SER A 200 -21.07 16.00 -8.76
CA SER A 200 -20.40 16.15 -10.05
C SER A 200 -21.10 17.19 -10.93
N GLU A 201 -20.28 17.90 -11.69
CA GLU A 201 -20.72 18.85 -12.70
C GLU A 201 -20.00 18.57 -14.02
N VAL A 202 -20.76 18.47 -15.11
CA VAL A 202 -20.20 18.18 -16.44
C VAL A 202 -19.22 19.25 -16.87
N GLY A 203 -18.00 18.83 -17.19
CA GLY A 203 -16.89 19.72 -17.60
C GLY A 203 -16.09 20.35 -16.47
N THR A 204 -16.51 20.17 -15.22
CA THR A 204 -15.81 20.66 -14.03
C THR A 204 -15.08 19.53 -13.27
N GLY A 205 -15.70 18.36 -13.18
CA GLY A 205 -15.15 17.17 -12.51
C GLY A 205 -16.12 16.50 -11.54
N THR A 206 -15.59 15.60 -10.73
CA THR A 206 -16.37 14.81 -9.77
C THR A 206 -15.72 14.81 -8.39
N GLU A 207 -16.56 14.82 -7.35
CA GLU A 207 -16.16 14.62 -5.96
C GLU A 207 -16.91 13.42 -5.38
N PHE A 208 -16.16 12.42 -4.91
CA PHE A 208 -16.68 11.34 -4.08
C PHE A 208 -16.29 11.58 -2.63
N THR A 209 -17.25 11.45 -1.72
CA THR A 209 -17.03 11.51 -0.27
C THR A 209 -17.44 10.20 0.36
N ILE A 210 -16.51 9.51 1.01
CA ILE A 210 -16.72 8.27 1.76
C ILE A 210 -16.51 8.57 3.23
N ARG A 211 -17.47 8.20 4.10
CA ARG A 211 -17.35 8.35 5.56
C ARG A 211 -17.48 6.99 6.21
N LEU A 212 -16.49 6.61 7.01
CA LEU A 212 -16.42 5.32 7.69
C LEU A 212 -16.20 5.50 9.19
N PRO A 213 -17.00 4.83 10.05
CA PRO A 213 -16.78 4.80 11.49
C PRO A 213 -15.82 3.64 11.82
N LEU A 214 -14.51 3.91 11.83
CA LEU A 214 -13.50 2.87 12.05
C LEU A 214 -13.19 2.72 13.55
N PRO A 215 -13.24 1.49 14.11
CA PRO A 215 -12.79 1.23 15.47
C PRO A 215 -11.30 1.53 15.63
N ILE A 216 -10.94 2.15 16.76
CA ILE A 216 -9.57 2.50 17.11
C ILE A 216 -8.94 1.29 17.80
N SER A 217 -7.71 0.92 17.45
CA SER A 217 -6.92 -0.04 18.19
C SER A 217 -6.36 0.60 19.47
N GLU A 218 -6.46 -0.09 20.62
CA GLU A 218 -5.89 0.37 21.90
C GLU A 218 -4.35 0.26 21.96
N LEU A 219 -3.70 -0.27 20.91
CA LEU A 219 -2.25 -0.30 20.83
C LEU A 219 -1.75 1.14 20.65
N GLU A 220 -1.14 1.69 21.68
CA GLU A 220 -0.54 3.04 21.62
C GLU A 220 0.60 3.07 20.57
N LEU A 221 0.58 4.09 19.73
CA LEU A 221 1.80 4.54 19.02
C LEU A 221 2.89 4.70 20.10
N GLY A 222 4.03 4.06 19.91
CA GLY A 222 5.13 4.02 20.87
C GLY A 222 5.38 5.41 21.50
N ASN A 223 5.67 5.46 22.79
CA ASN A 223 5.82 6.68 23.55
C ASN A 223 7.10 7.42 23.10
N PHE A 224 7.01 8.10 21.94
CA PHE A 224 8.12 8.83 21.35
C PHE A 224 8.42 10.06 22.20
N LYS A 225 9.60 10.08 22.81
CA LYS A 225 10.11 11.25 23.53
C LYS A 225 11.25 11.87 22.74
N PHE A 226 11.09 13.13 22.39
CA PHE A 226 12.12 13.90 21.71
C PHE A 226 12.69 14.95 22.68
N PRO A 227 13.97 15.34 22.56
CA PRO A 227 14.52 16.50 23.23
C PRO A 227 13.82 17.78 22.73
N ASP A 228 14.16 18.93 23.36
CA ASP A 228 13.68 20.22 22.86
C ASP A 228 14.33 20.51 21.51
N LEU A 229 13.58 20.32 20.42
CA LEU A 229 14.01 20.55 19.05
C LEU A 229 13.22 21.70 18.42
N LYS A 230 13.88 22.38 17.46
CA LYS A 230 13.29 23.41 16.61
C LYS A 230 13.43 23.01 15.15
N ILE A 231 12.31 22.79 14.47
CA ILE A 231 12.28 22.26 13.09
C ILE A 231 11.54 23.25 12.18
N ILE A 232 12.04 23.43 10.96
CA ILE A 232 11.29 24.16 9.92
C ILE A 232 10.75 23.17 8.88
N VAL A 233 9.47 23.35 8.54
CA VAL A 233 8.75 22.59 7.49
C VAL A 233 8.57 23.50 6.28
N VAL A 234 8.87 22.98 5.11
CA VAL A 234 8.78 23.73 3.85
C VAL A 234 8.04 22.90 2.82
N ASP A 235 6.87 23.38 2.43
CA ASP A 235 5.98 22.73 1.44
C ASP A 235 5.10 23.80 0.81
N ASP A 236 4.88 23.80 -0.51
CA ASP A 236 4.06 24.79 -1.19
C ASP A 236 2.57 24.66 -0.85
N ASP A 237 2.14 23.53 -0.32
CA ASP A 237 0.78 23.32 0.22
C ASP A 237 0.70 23.70 1.71
N VAL A 238 -0.02 24.79 2.01
CA VAL A 238 -0.26 25.27 3.39
C VAL A 238 -0.88 24.17 4.28
N ILE A 239 -1.74 23.33 3.72
CA ILE A 239 -2.41 22.25 4.47
C ILE A 239 -1.38 21.22 4.96
N VAL A 240 -0.41 20.88 4.11
CA VAL A 240 0.68 19.96 4.47
C VAL A 240 1.58 20.58 5.54
N CYS A 241 1.90 21.89 5.40
CA CYS A 241 2.66 22.62 6.41
C CYS A 241 1.96 22.61 7.77
N GLU A 242 0.68 22.98 7.81
CA GLU A 242 -0.12 23.02 9.04
C GLU A 242 -0.25 21.64 9.67
N HIS A 243 -0.53 20.61 8.87
CA HIS A 243 -0.62 19.23 9.36
C HIS A 243 0.71 18.76 9.96
N THR A 244 1.82 18.93 9.25
CA THR A 244 3.14 18.47 9.72
C THR A 244 3.60 19.21 10.98
N THR A 245 3.34 20.52 11.07
CA THR A 245 3.66 21.31 12.27
C THR A 245 2.76 20.93 13.45
N GLU A 246 1.51 20.56 13.21
CA GLU A 246 0.63 20.03 14.26
C GLU A 246 1.14 18.69 14.79
N LEU A 247 1.61 17.78 13.92
CA LEU A 247 2.22 16.51 14.33
C LEU A 247 3.47 16.77 15.20
N LEU A 248 4.36 17.69 14.78
CA LEU A 248 5.54 18.06 15.54
C LEU A 248 5.19 18.63 16.93
N ARG A 249 4.17 19.49 17.00
CA ARG A 249 3.68 20.05 18.25
C ARG A 249 3.15 18.98 19.22
N GLN A 250 2.45 17.96 18.71
CA GLN A 250 1.92 16.86 19.53
C GLN A 250 3.01 16.06 20.23
N ILE A 251 4.20 15.95 19.62
CA ILE A 251 5.37 15.28 20.21
C ILE A 251 6.33 16.25 20.95
N GLY A 252 5.88 17.50 21.17
CA GLY A 252 6.62 18.48 21.95
C GLY A 252 7.74 19.21 21.22
N ILE A 253 7.77 19.15 19.88
CA ILE A 253 8.79 19.80 19.04
C ILE A 253 8.29 21.18 18.60
N ARG A 254 9.14 22.22 18.77
CA ARG A 254 8.86 23.56 18.24
C ARG A 254 9.06 23.57 16.73
N SER A 255 8.13 24.15 16.01
CA SER A 255 8.21 24.18 14.54
C SER A 255 7.71 25.50 13.94
N ASP A 256 8.39 25.90 12.88
CA ASP A 256 7.99 26.95 11.96
C ASP A 256 7.69 26.34 10.59
N TRP A 257 7.02 27.06 9.71
CA TRP A 257 6.85 26.63 8.33
C TRP A 257 6.96 27.79 7.32
N GLU A 258 7.26 27.45 6.07
CA GLU A 258 7.28 28.32 4.91
C GLU A 258 6.73 27.61 3.69
N THR A 259 6.13 28.35 2.76
CA THR A 259 5.59 27.82 1.51
C THR A 259 6.51 28.03 0.30
N CYS A 260 7.74 28.48 0.51
CA CYS A 260 8.67 28.83 -0.56
C CYS A 260 10.11 28.52 -0.12
N GLY A 261 10.86 27.83 -1.00
CA GLY A 261 12.26 27.47 -0.72
C GLY A 261 13.16 28.68 -0.45
N GLN A 262 12.99 29.78 -1.20
CA GLN A 262 13.80 30.99 -0.99
C GLN A 262 13.57 31.61 0.38
N ARG A 263 12.31 31.71 0.84
CA ARG A 263 12.00 32.24 2.18
C ARG A 263 12.50 31.31 3.28
N ALA A 264 12.40 30.01 3.05
CA ALA A 264 12.95 29.02 3.97
C ALA A 264 14.47 29.17 4.15
N VAL A 265 15.21 29.31 3.07
CA VAL A 265 16.67 29.62 3.12
C VAL A 265 16.94 30.85 3.96
N GLN A 266 16.24 31.98 3.69
CA GLN A 266 16.43 33.22 4.44
C GLN A 266 16.15 33.04 5.93
N LYS A 267 15.09 32.33 6.28
CA LYS A 267 14.68 32.08 7.65
C LYS A 267 15.68 31.17 8.39
N VAL A 268 16.17 30.13 7.72
CA VAL A 268 17.20 29.22 8.28
C VAL A 268 18.51 29.99 8.54
N LEU A 269 18.94 30.83 7.60
CA LEU A 269 20.17 31.64 7.75
C LEU A 269 20.02 32.69 8.83
N ALA A 270 18.89 33.39 8.90
CA ALA A 270 18.61 34.38 9.94
C ALA A 270 18.61 33.75 11.33
N ALA A 271 17.99 32.60 11.51
CA ALA A 271 17.98 31.85 12.77
C ALA A 271 19.40 31.43 13.18
N HIS A 272 20.19 30.93 12.23
CA HIS A 272 21.60 30.57 12.46
C HIS A 272 22.43 31.76 12.92
N GLN A 273 22.31 32.92 12.24
CA GLN A 273 23.02 34.16 12.60
C GLN A 273 22.57 34.73 13.95
N ALA A 274 21.32 34.53 14.35
CA ALA A 274 20.81 34.97 15.64
C ALA A 274 21.23 34.06 16.82
N GLY A 275 21.93 32.94 16.56
CA GLY A 275 22.32 31.97 17.58
C GLY A 275 21.19 31.05 18.05
N GLU A 276 20.08 30.98 17.31
CA GLU A 276 18.93 30.11 17.53
C GLU A 276 18.67 29.22 16.30
N PRO A 277 19.63 28.37 15.91
CA PRO A 277 19.51 27.56 14.69
C PRO A 277 18.36 26.57 14.78
N TYR A 278 17.91 26.10 13.61
CA TYR A 278 17.03 24.94 13.51
C TYR A 278 17.86 23.66 13.68
N ASP A 279 17.25 22.65 14.32
CA ASP A 279 17.83 21.33 14.51
C ASP A 279 17.61 20.41 13.31
N ALA A 280 16.60 20.69 12.48
CA ALA A 280 16.34 20.00 11.22
C ALA A 280 15.50 20.84 10.25
N VAL A 281 15.58 20.50 8.97
CA VAL A 281 14.73 21.01 7.90
C VAL A 281 13.96 19.85 7.29
N ILE A 282 12.64 19.96 7.25
CA ILE A 282 11.75 19.05 6.51
C ILE A 282 11.30 19.81 5.27
N LEU A 283 11.54 19.25 4.07
CA LEU A 283 11.49 20.00 2.84
C LEU A 283 10.80 19.20 1.75
N ASP A 284 9.75 19.75 1.14
CA ASP A 284 9.14 19.14 -0.03
C ASP A 284 10.09 19.10 -1.22
N CYS A 285 10.10 17.98 -1.92
CA CYS A 285 10.94 17.78 -3.09
C CYS A 285 10.52 18.66 -4.27
N ARG A 286 9.20 18.89 -4.44
CA ARG A 286 8.65 19.60 -5.60
C ARG A 286 7.92 20.86 -5.18
N MET A 287 8.54 22.01 -5.38
CA MET A 287 7.93 23.32 -5.19
C MET A 287 8.05 24.14 -6.47
N PRO A 288 7.06 25.02 -6.80
CA PRO A 288 7.00 25.72 -8.09
C PRO A 288 8.19 26.61 -8.41
N ASP A 289 8.70 27.35 -7.42
CA ASP A 289 9.70 28.41 -7.65
C ASP A 289 11.14 27.89 -7.50
N GLN A 290 11.39 27.05 -6.52
CA GLN A 290 12.70 26.48 -6.19
C GLN A 290 12.47 25.10 -5.59
N ASP A 291 12.96 24.05 -6.25
CA ASP A 291 12.76 22.70 -5.77
C ASP A 291 13.53 22.41 -4.45
N GLY A 292 13.13 21.34 -3.78
CA GLY A 292 13.70 20.98 -2.49
C GLY A 292 15.20 20.61 -2.58
N VAL A 293 15.62 19.99 -3.67
CA VAL A 293 17.03 19.60 -3.87
C VAL A 293 17.91 20.84 -4.01
N GLU A 294 17.45 21.84 -4.79
CA GLU A 294 18.13 23.10 -4.95
C GLU A 294 18.16 23.90 -3.63
N THR A 295 17.02 23.92 -2.91
CA THR A 295 16.92 24.56 -1.58
C THR A 295 17.92 23.94 -0.58
N ALA A 296 18.01 22.61 -0.54
CA ALA A 296 18.97 21.89 0.29
C ALA A 296 20.41 22.23 -0.06
N ALA A 297 20.75 22.27 -1.34
CA ALA A 297 22.10 22.63 -1.80
C ALA A 297 22.49 24.06 -1.40
N ILE A 298 21.55 25.03 -1.44
CA ILE A 298 21.82 26.42 -1.01
C ILE A 298 22.05 26.46 0.51
N ILE A 299 21.22 25.80 1.31
CA ILE A 299 21.38 25.72 2.77
C ILE A 299 22.75 25.12 3.11
N ARG A 300 23.17 24.00 2.46
CA ARG A 300 24.45 23.35 2.69
C ARG A 300 25.65 24.20 2.35
N ARG A 301 25.58 25.02 1.31
CA ARG A 301 26.65 25.95 0.96
C ARG A 301 26.80 27.08 1.97
N ALA A 302 25.69 27.50 2.58
CA ALA A 302 25.67 28.62 3.49
C ALA A 302 25.93 28.24 4.95
N ILE A 303 25.60 27.02 5.37
CA ILE A 303 25.76 26.50 6.72
C ILE A 303 26.73 25.30 6.67
N SER A 304 27.89 25.43 7.27
CA SER A 304 28.92 24.40 7.31
C SER A 304 28.68 23.36 8.42
N GLU A 305 27.83 23.68 9.39
CA GLU A 305 27.46 22.81 10.51
C GLU A 305 26.49 21.70 10.07
N PRO A 306 26.52 20.54 10.74
CA PRO A 306 25.64 19.44 10.41
C PRO A 306 24.17 19.79 10.77
N LEU A 307 23.41 20.24 9.78
CA LEU A 307 21.95 20.46 9.90
C LEU A 307 21.23 19.36 9.15
N PRO A 308 20.49 18.44 9.80
CA PRO A 308 19.73 17.41 9.13
C PRO A 308 18.69 18.00 8.16
N ILE A 309 18.73 17.57 6.91
CA ILE A 309 17.72 17.91 5.88
C ILE A 309 17.04 16.64 5.44
N ILE A 310 15.72 16.60 5.62
CA ILE A 310 14.85 15.47 5.27
C ILE A 310 13.95 15.91 4.13
N LEU A 311 14.04 15.26 2.97
CA LEU A 311 13.15 15.51 1.86
C LEU A 311 11.86 14.70 1.99
N ILE A 312 10.72 15.35 1.78
CA ILE A 312 9.44 14.69 1.60
C ILE A 312 9.20 14.56 0.09
N SER A 313 8.91 13.36 -0.37
CA SER A 313 8.64 13.11 -1.78
C SER A 313 7.38 12.27 -1.96
N ALA A 314 6.60 12.59 -2.96
CA ALA A 314 5.51 11.74 -3.40
C ALA A 314 6.02 10.51 -4.19
N TYR A 315 7.32 10.40 -4.47
CA TYR A 315 7.87 9.40 -5.39
C TYR A 315 9.33 9.06 -5.08
N ASP A 316 9.60 7.77 -4.87
CA ASP A 316 10.95 7.20 -4.84
C ASP A 316 11.45 6.98 -6.27
N SER A 317 12.13 7.95 -6.87
CA SER A 317 12.93 7.69 -8.06
C SER A 317 14.40 7.69 -7.66
N ALA A 318 15.12 6.62 -7.98
CA ALA A 318 16.54 6.47 -7.70
C ALA A 318 17.39 7.66 -8.21
N ASP A 319 16.94 8.27 -9.30
CA ASP A 319 17.60 9.45 -9.88
C ASP A 319 17.45 10.70 -8.99
N VAL A 320 16.28 10.92 -8.39
CA VAL A 320 16.03 12.05 -7.48
C VAL A 320 16.79 11.81 -6.17
N GLU A 321 16.77 10.60 -5.65
CA GLU A 321 17.51 10.24 -4.44
C GLU A 321 19.02 10.50 -4.60
N THR A 322 19.61 10.08 -5.73
CA THR A 322 21.02 10.29 -6.01
C THR A 322 21.39 11.77 -6.05
N LYS A 323 20.60 12.59 -6.75
CA LYS A 323 20.81 14.05 -6.82
C LYS A 323 20.64 14.73 -5.46
N ALA A 324 19.64 14.33 -4.69
CA ALA A 324 19.37 14.88 -3.37
C ALA A 324 20.48 14.55 -2.38
N ARG A 325 21.00 13.33 -2.39
CA ARG A 325 22.18 12.96 -1.57
C ARG A 325 23.43 13.77 -1.94
N GLN A 326 23.66 14.02 -3.23
CA GLN A 326 24.74 14.91 -3.69
C GLN A 326 24.55 16.36 -3.25
N ALA A 327 23.29 16.82 -3.11
CA ALA A 327 22.94 18.12 -2.58
C ALA A 327 23.05 18.21 -1.04
N GLY A 328 23.39 17.12 -0.36
CA GLY A 328 23.59 17.07 1.10
C GLY A 328 22.33 16.77 1.89
N VAL A 329 21.31 16.17 1.28
CA VAL A 329 20.13 15.66 1.97
C VAL A 329 20.49 14.42 2.80
N ASN A 330 20.00 14.36 4.04
CA ASN A 330 20.30 13.28 4.99
C ASN A 330 19.30 12.14 4.92
N GLY A 331 18.03 12.45 4.59
CA GLY A 331 16.96 11.47 4.63
C GLY A 331 15.79 11.77 3.73
N PHE A 332 14.91 10.77 3.60
CA PHE A 332 13.70 10.85 2.78
C PHE A 332 12.51 10.37 3.58
N MET A 333 11.35 10.97 3.32
CA MET A 333 10.03 10.53 3.76
C MET A 333 9.06 10.54 2.58
N THR A 334 8.06 9.66 2.60
CA THR A 334 6.99 9.62 1.60
C THR A 334 5.81 10.49 2.03
N LYS A 335 5.15 11.14 1.06
CA LYS A 335 3.81 11.73 1.25
C LYS A 335 2.77 10.60 1.14
N PRO A 336 1.74 10.63 1.98
CA PRO A 336 1.40 11.61 3.02
C PRO A 336 2.16 11.38 4.33
N VAL A 337 2.41 12.46 5.09
CA VAL A 337 3.19 12.42 6.33
C VAL A 337 2.31 12.00 7.50
N PHE A 338 2.58 10.81 8.03
CA PHE A 338 1.97 10.29 9.25
C PHE A 338 2.87 10.51 10.47
N MET A 339 2.29 10.52 11.68
CA MET A 339 3.02 10.66 12.95
C MET A 339 4.11 9.58 13.09
N SER A 340 3.77 8.32 12.85
CA SER A 340 4.70 7.20 12.95
C SER A 340 5.88 7.33 11.97
N THR A 341 5.62 7.78 10.74
CA THR A 341 6.64 8.00 9.70
C THR A 341 7.54 9.18 10.08
N LEU A 342 6.95 10.28 10.55
CA LEU A 342 7.67 11.47 11.02
C LEU A 342 8.58 11.13 12.20
N CYS A 343 8.06 10.45 13.22
CA CYS A 343 8.84 10.04 14.39
C CYS A 343 10.03 9.16 14.03
N ARG A 344 9.85 8.16 13.16
CA ARG A 344 10.94 7.30 12.67
C ARG A 344 12.00 8.09 11.93
N ALA A 345 11.60 9.02 11.06
CA ALA A 345 12.54 9.86 10.33
C ALA A 345 13.35 10.76 11.26
N LEU A 346 12.71 11.38 12.26
CA LEU A 346 13.39 12.22 13.25
C LEU A 346 14.38 11.42 14.12
N GLN A 347 13.97 10.25 14.62
CA GLN A 347 14.85 9.37 15.38
C GLN A 347 16.11 9.00 14.58
N ARG A 348 15.93 8.65 13.31
CA ARG A 348 17.00 8.22 12.45
C ARG A 348 17.94 9.35 12.03
N TYR A 349 17.38 10.41 11.49
CA TYR A 349 18.17 11.44 10.80
C TYR A 349 18.55 12.61 11.69
N VAL A 350 17.79 12.89 12.76
CA VAL A 350 18.07 13.98 13.70
C VAL A 350 18.78 13.47 14.95
N LEU A 351 18.30 12.35 15.54
CA LEU A 351 18.89 11.81 16.76
C LEU A 351 19.98 10.76 16.49
N GLY A 352 20.21 10.36 15.25
CA GLY A 352 21.22 9.35 14.89
C GLY A 352 20.93 7.95 15.45
N GLN A 353 19.68 7.70 15.90
CA GLN A 353 19.26 6.40 16.39
C GLN A 353 19.01 5.49 15.20
N ALA A 354 19.71 4.38 15.10
CA ALA A 354 19.38 3.36 14.12
C ALA A 354 17.95 2.87 14.43
N ALA A 355 17.05 3.03 13.46
CA ALA A 355 15.72 2.47 13.59
C ALA A 355 15.85 0.95 13.77
N ALA A 356 15.30 0.42 14.85
CA ALA A 356 15.28 -1.01 15.13
C ALA A 356 14.60 -1.83 14.02
N ASP A 357 13.94 -1.17 13.08
CA ASP A 357 13.06 -1.76 12.04
C ASP A 357 13.52 -1.57 10.59
N GLU A 358 14.73 -1.08 10.32
CA GLU A 358 15.28 -1.18 8.96
C GLU A 358 16.13 -2.44 8.76
N GLN A 359 15.51 -3.56 8.84
CA GLN A 359 15.80 -4.56 7.84
C GLN A 359 14.95 -4.18 6.61
N LYS A 360 15.56 -3.49 5.62
CA LYS A 360 15.11 -3.56 4.22
C LYS A 360 14.64 -4.98 4.04
N SER A 361 13.42 -5.18 3.54
CA SER A 361 12.98 -6.52 3.14
C SER A 361 14.10 -7.07 2.27
N LYS A 362 14.95 -7.91 2.86
CA LYS A 362 16.02 -8.53 2.10
C LYS A 362 15.29 -9.39 1.09
N THR A 363 15.36 -9.00 -0.15
CA THR A 363 14.92 -9.83 -1.28
C THR A 363 15.79 -11.08 -1.39
N ASP A 364 16.76 -11.24 -0.50
CA ASP A 364 17.74 -12.30 -0.50
C ASP A 364 17.48 -13.27 0.65
N PHE A 365 17.01 -14.45 0.29
CA PHE A 365 16.80 -15.59 1.17
C PHE A 365 17.95 -16.59 1.10
N SER A 366 19.16 -16.17 0.72
CA SER A 366 20.34 -17.04 0.67
C SER A 366 20.55 -17.76 2.01
N GLY A 367 20.64 -19.07 1.95
CA GLY A 367 20.78 -19.93 3.12
C GLY A 367 19.48 -20.27 3.85
N LYS A 368 18.31 -19.75 3.40
CA LYS A 368 17.00 -20.11 3.92
C LYS A 368 16.41 -21.27 3.13
N ARG A 369 15.75 -22.18 3.84
CA ARG A 369 15.13 -23.38 3.28
C ARG A 369 13.63 -23.37 3.54
N PHE A 370 12.84 -23.41 2.47
CA PHE A 370 11.39 -23.37 2.54
C PHE A 370 10.76 -24.67 2.03
N LEU A 371 9.66 -25.06 2.65
CA LEU A 371 8.80 -26.14 2.14
C LEU A 371 7.54 -25.53 1.55
N LEU A 372 7.36 -25.69 0.25
CA LEU A 372 6.19 -25.24 -0.50
C LEU A 372 5.24 -26.40 -0.75
N VAL A 373 3.99 -26.30 -0.30
CA VAL A 373 2.95 -27.30 -0.51
C VAL A 373 1.84 -26.70 -1.36
N GLU A 374 1.72 -27.19 -2.61
CA GLU A 374 0.81 -26.67 -3.63
C GLU A 374 0.43 -27.80 -4.58
N ASP A 375 -0.85 -28.05 -4.82
CA ASP A 375 -1.32 -29.15 -5.65
C ASP A 375 -1.21 -28.86 -7.15
N ASN A 376 -1.45 -27.62 -7.56
CA ASN A 376 -1.37 -27.20 -8.93
C ASN A 376 0.10 -27.11 -9.41
N ALA A 377 0.46 -27.95 -10.38
CA ALA A 377 1.84 -28.02 -10.86
C ALA A 377 2.39 -26.68 -11.38
N LEU A 378 1.56 -25.91 -12.11
CA LEU A 378 1.96 -24.60 -12.66
C LEU A 378 2.17 -23.56 -11.55
N ASN A 379 1.23 -23.48 -10.58
CA ASN A 379 1.37 -22.57 -9.44
C ASN A 379 2.60 -22.91 -8.59
N ARG A 380 2.85 -24.22 -8.41
CA ARG A 380 4.02 -24.72 -7.68
C ARG A 380 5.32 -24.34 -8.38
N GLU A 381 5.41 -24.50 -9.72
CA GLU A 381 6.56 -24.11 -10.51
C GLU A 381 6.82 -22.58 -10.41
N ILE A 382 5.78 -21.76 -10.57
CA ILE A 382 5.87 -20.29 -10.45
C ILE A 382 6.37 -19.90 -9.05
N ALA A 383 5.80 -20.46 -7.99
CA ALA A 383 6.17 -20.13 -6.63
C ALA A 383 7.61 -20.56 -6.28
N VAL A 384 8.05 -21.74 -6.77
CA VAL A 384 9.45 -22.18 -6.65
C VAL A 384 10.38 -21.19 -7.34
N GLU A 385 10.13 -20.85 -8.62
CA GLU A 385 10.93 -19.90 -9.38
C GLU A 385 11.06 -18.54 -8.69
N MET A 386 9.93 -18.01 -8.14
CA MET A 386 9.91 -16.76 -7.38
C MET A 386 10.81 -16.81 -6.15
N LEU A 387 10.75 -17.89 -5.37
CA LEU A 387 11.52 -18.05 -4.15
C LEU A 387 13.00 -18.31 -4.42
N GLU A 388 13.31 -19.13 -5.42
CA GLU A 388 14.68 -19.44 -5.84
C GLU A 388 15.36 -18.21 -6.47
N SER A 389 14.62 -17.39 -7.23
CA SER A 389 15.13 -16.10 -7.73
C SER A 389 15.48 -15.13 -6.61
N ALA A 390 14.85 -15.28 -5.44
CA ALA A 390 15.16 -14.56 -4.21
C ALA A 390 16.23 -15.25 -3.34
N GLY A 391 16.90 -16.29 -3.85
CA GLY A 391 18.02 -16.96 -3.19
C GLY A 391 17.66 -18.08 -2.22
N ALA A 392 16.39 -18.44 -2.07
CA ALA A 392 15.96 -19.53 -1.20
C ALA A 392 16.28 -20.92 -1.77
N VAL A 393 16.43 -21.90 -0.89
CA VAL A 393 16.37 -23.33 -1.25
C VAL A 393 14.94 -23.80 -1.02
N VAL A 394 14.27 -24.28 -2.07
CA VAL A 394 12.86 -24.66 -2.01
C VAL A 394 12.70 -26.16 -2.24
N GLU A 395 12.03 -26.81 -1.29
CA GLU A 395 11.49 -28.15 -1.48
C GLU A 395 9.97 -28.05 -1.67
N SER A 396 9.42 -28.82 -2.59
CA SER A 396 7.98 -28.75 -2.86
C SER A 396 7.28 -30.08 -2.61
N ALA A 397 5.99 -30.01 -2.27
CA ALA A 397 5.08 -31.15 -2.13
C ALA A 397 3.79 -30.87 -2.91
N CYS A 398 3.11 -31.93 -3.36
CA CYS A 398 1.91 -31.80 -4.22
C CYS A 398 0.59 -31.91 -3.45
N ASP A 399 0.63 -32.24 -2.17
CA ASP A 399 -0.54 -32.25 -1.26
C ASP A 399 -0.13 -32.13 0.21
N GLY A 400 -1.10 -31.93 1.09
CA GLY A 400 -0.85 -31.76 2.52
C GLY A 400 -0.27 -33.01 3.21
N ALA A 401 -0.55 -34.21 2.69
CA ALA A 401 -0.03 -35.44 3.27
C ALA A 401 1.46 -35.61 2.98
N GLU A 402 1.88 -35.32 1.73
CA GLU A 402 3.29 -35.30 1.32
C GLU A 402 4.05 -34.18 2.08
N GLY A 403 3.46 -32.97 2.17
CA GLY A 403 4.04 -31.86 2.92
C GLY A 403 4.31 -32.18 4.38
N ALA A 404 3.33 -32.75 5.07
CA ALA A 404 3.48 -33.18 6.46
C ALA A 404 4.50 -34.31 6.61
N ALA A 405 4.57 -35.24 5.66
CA ALA A 405 5.55 -36.34 5.67
C ALA A 405 6.98 -35.82 5.47
N LYS A 406 7.22 -34.91 4.50
CA LYS A 406 8.52 -34.26 4.27
C LYS A 406 8.98 -33.50 5.51
N PHE A 407 8.06 -32.68 6.11
CA PHE A 407 8.39 -31.97 7.34
C PHE A 407 8.80 -32.94 8.47
N ALA A 408 8.12 -34.06 8.61
CA ALA A 408 8.40 -35.04 9.67
C ALA A 408 9.69 -35.84 9.46
N ALA A 409 10.10 -36.03 8.19
CA ALA A 409 11.28 -36.82 7.83
C ALA A 409 12.60 -36.09 8.11
N GLU A 410 12.60 -34.76 8.04
CA GLU A 410 13.80 -33.93 8.20
C GLU A 410 14.09 -33.61 9.68
N PRO A 411 15.33 -33.26 10.05
CA PRO A 411 15.68 -32.79 11.40
C PRO A 411 14.93 -31.53 11.82
N ALA A 412 14.83 -31.29 13.11
CA ALA A 412 14.29 -30.02 13.61
C ALA A 412 15.16 -28.83 13.15
N GLY A 413 14.53 -27.75 12.71
CA GLY A 413 15.20 -26.57 12.18
C GLY A 413 15.68 -26.71 10.72
N TYR A 414 15.32 -27.79 10.03
CA TYR A 414 15.69 -27.96 8.61
C TYR A 414 14.96 -26.98 7.69
N TYR A 415 13.68 -26.71 7.95
CA TYR A 415 12.91 -25.68 7.24
C TYR A 415 12.77 -24.44 8.09
N ASP A 416 13.05 -23.27 7.50
CA ASP A 416 12.87 -21.95 8.13
C ASP A 416 11.40 -21.51 8.08
N LEU A 417 10.64 -21.93 7.06
CA LEU A 417 9.25 -21.56 6.85
C LEU A 417 8.54 -22.56 5.93
N LEU A 418 7.23 -22.73 6.15
CA LEU A 418 6.36 -23.49 5.27
C LEU A 418 5.36 -22.56 4.57
N LEU A 419 5.20 -22.72 3.26
CA LEU A 419 4.13 -22.13 2.44
C LEU A 419 3.13 -23.25 2.15
N MET A 420 1.88 -23.09 2.58
CA MET A 420 0.88 -24.14 2.58
C MET A 420 -0.39 -23.70 1.84
N ASP A 421 -0.67 -24.30 0.69
CA ASP A 421 -1.97 -24.13 0.06
C ASP A 421 -3.09 -24.65 0.97
N VAL A 422 -4.17 -23.91 1.06
CA VAL A 422 -5.32 -24.30 1.88
C VAL A 422 -6.15 -25.36 1.18
N GLN A 423 -6.42 -25.21 -0.10
CA GLN A 423 -7.31 -26.07 -0.85
C GLN A 423 -6.53 -27.07 -1.70
N MET A 424 -6.33 -28.27 -1.16
CA MET A 424 -5.64 -29.36 -1.84
C MET A 424 -6.41 -30.67 -1.73
N PRO A 425 -6.27 -31.57 -2.72
CA PRO A 425 -6.83 -32.93 -2.63
C PRO A 425 -6.06 -33.76 -1.59
N VAL A 426 -6.62 -34.90 -1.22
CA VAL A 426 -6.08 -35.90 -0.28
C VAL A 426 -6.04 -35.38 1.17
N MET A 427 -5.33 -34.29 1.43
CA MET A 427 -5.25 -33.61 2.73
C MET A 427 -5.13 -32.11 2.48
N ASN A 428 -6.07 -31.35 2.98
CA ASN A 428 -6.06 -29.89 2.86
C ASN A 428 -5.00 -29.24 3.78
N GLY A 429 -4.71 -27.95 3.54
CA GLY A 429 -3.66 -27.24 4.28
C GLY A 429 -3.95 -27.10 5.78
N TYR A 430 -5.21 -27.03 6.19
CA TYR A 430 -5.59 -26.96 7.59
C TYR A 430 -5.29 -28.28 8.31
N GLU A 431 -5.68 -29.40 7.73
CA GLU A 431 -5.39 -30.74 8.24
C GLU A 431 -3.89 -31.03 8.30
N ALA A 432 -3.16 -30.63 7.23
CA ALA A 432 -1.70 -30.76 7.18
C ALA A 432 -1.03 -29.95 8.29
N THR A 433 -1.47 -28.70 8.50
CA THR A 433 -0.95 -27.84 9.57
C THR A 433 -1.22 -28.43 10.94
N GLN A 434 -2.44 -28.89 11.21
CA GLN A 434 -2.78 -29.54 12.49
C GLN A 434 -1.92 -30.78 12.74
N LYS A 435 -1.69 -31.58 11.70
CA LYS A 435 -0.83 -32.77 11.78
C LYS A 435 0.63 -32.41 12.07
N ILE A 436 1.15 -31.37 11.43
CA ILE A 436 2.49 -30.82 11.70
C ILE A 436 2.57 -30.34 13.15
N ARG A 437 1.62 -29.50 13.61
CA ARG A 437 1.59 -28.93 14.97
C ARG A 437 1.45 -30.00 16.08
N ALA A 438 0.80 -31.10 15.78
CA ALA A 438 0.62 -32.25 16.70
C ALA A 438 1.82 -33.23 16.71
N SER A 439 2.78 -33.06 15.80
CA SER A 439 3.94 -33.94 15.73
C SER A 439 4.87 -33.76 16.95
N ALA A 440 5.63 -34.80 17.28
CA ALA A 440 6.58 -34.80 18.42
C ALA A 440 7.87 -34.02 18.13
N LYS A 441 8.03 -33.46 16.95
CA LYS A 441 9.21 -32.69 16.53
C LYS A 441 9.31 -31.36 17.30
N SER A 442 10.50 -30.99 17.78
CA SER A 442 10.68 -29.85 18.70
C SER A 442 10.30 -28.48 18.07
N ASP A 443 10.48 -28.34 16.75
CA ASP A 443 10.14 -27.12 15.98
C ASP A 443 8.70 -27.13 15.41
N ALA A 444 7.96 -28.22 15.58
CA ALA A 444 6.61 -28.36 15.04
C ALA A 444 5.63 -27.24 15.48
N ARG A 445 5.81 -26.70 16.68
CA ARG A 445 4.96 -25.64 17.24
C ARG A 445 5.44 -24.23 16.89
N THR A 446 6.70 -24.08 16.52
CA THR A 446 7.34 -22.78 16.30
C THR A 446 7.60 -22.47 14.84
N VAL A 447 7.84 -23.46 13.96
CA VAL A 447 8.09 -23.20 12.54
C VAL A 447 6.96 -22.35 11.94
N PRO A 448 7.27 -21.23 11.27
CA PRO A 448 6.26 -20.42 10.61
C PRO A 448 5.56 -21.18 9.49
N ILE A 449 4.22 -21.17 9.48
CA ILE A 449 3.40 -21.71 8.40
C ILE A 449 2.51 -20.58 7.86
N VAL A 450 2.71 -20.27 6.59
CA VAL A 450 1.95 -19.24 5.87
C VAL A 450 0.95 -19.90 4.95
N ALA A 451 -0.33 -19.62 5.15
CA ALA A 451 -1.40 -20.09 4.26
C ALA A 451 -1.30 -19.42 2.88
N MET A 452 -1.55 -20.16 1.81
CA MET A 452 -1.81 -19.63 0.48
C MET A 452 -3.28 -19.91 0.15
N THR A 453 -4.08 -18.86 -0.05
CA THR A 453 -5.52 -18.99 -0.27
C THR A 453 -5.94 -18.41 -1.60
N ALA A 454 -6.92 -19.02 -2.27
CA ALA A 454 -7.51 -18.45 -3.49
C ALA A 454 -8.26 -17.14 -3.19
N ASP A 455 -8.83 -17.05 -1.98
CA ASP A 455 -9.61 -15.92 -1.50
C ASP A 455 -9.15 -15.57 -0.07
N ALA A 456 -8.85 -14.30 0.20
CA ALA A 456 -8.51 -13.81 1.54
C ALA A 456 -9.78 -13.43 2.32
N PHE A 457 -10.76 -14.36 2.44
CA PHE A 457 -11.96 -14.08 3.22
C PHE A 457 -11.72 -14.23 4.72
N ALA A 458 -12.49 -13.47 5.50
CA ALA A 458 -12.42 -13.51 6.96
C ALA A 458 -12.56 -14.93 7.55
N GLU A 459 -13.40 -15.76 6.94
CA GLU A 459 -13.61 -17.14 7.34
C GLU A 459 -12.34 -18.00 7.16
N ASP A 460 -11.67 -17.88 6.02
CA ASP A 460 -10.43 -18.61 5.72
C ASP A 460 -9.29 -18.21 6.65
N ILE A 461 -9.19 -16.91 6.97
CA ILE A 461 -8.19 -16.38 7.91
C ILE A 461 -8.43 -16.92 9.33
N ILE A 462 -9.68 -16.98 9.77
CA ILE A 462 -10.05 -17.51 11.09
C ILE A 462 -9.74 -19.00 11.16
N GLU A 463 -10.07 -19.76 10.11
CA GLU A 463 -9.79 -21.20 10.05
C GLU A 463 -8.29 -21.48 9.98
N ALA A 464 -7.52 -20.72 9.20
CA ALA A 464 -6.07 -20.81 9.15
C ALA A 464 -5.44 -20.60 10.55
N LYS A 465 -5.87 -19.56 11.27
CA LYS A 465 -5.41 -19.32 12.65
C LYS A 465 -5.79 -20.44 13.61
N LYS A 466 -7.03 -20.96 13.53
CA LYS A 466 -7.47 -22.10 14.35
C LYS A 466 -6.66 -23.37 14.06
N ALA A 467 -6.28 -23.58 12.80
CA ALA A 467 -5.43 -24.70 12.40
C ALA A 467 -3.98 -24.57 12.91
N GLY A 468 -3.55 -23.37 13.34
CA GLY A 468 -2.21 -23.09 13.83
C GLY A 468 -1.27 -22.47 12.78
N MET A 469 -1.80 -21.89 11.70
CA MET A 469 -1.04 -21.11 10.73
C MET A 469 -0.71 -19.73 11.30
N ASN A 470 0.44 -19.15 10.91
CA ASN A 470 0.96 -17.90 11.44
C ASN A 470 0.47 -16.68 10.63
N SER A 471 0.23 -16.87 9.34
CA SER A 471 -0.18 -15.82 8.42
C SER A 471 -0.83 -16.37 7.15
N HIS A 472 -1.23 -15.48 6.24
CA HIS A 472 -1.82 -15.88 4.96
C HIS A 472 -1.35 -14.99 3.80
N LEU A 473 -1.40 -15.54 2.59
CA LEU A 473 -1.14 -14.89 1.32
C LEU A 473 -2.27 -15.22 0.35
N ALA A 474 -2.81 -14.21 -0.31
CA ALA A 474 -3.80 -14.41 -1.37
C ALA A 474 -3.12 -14.80 -2.68
N LYS A 475 -3.70 -15.76 -3.39
CA LYS A 475 -3.35 -16.08 -4.78
C LYS A 475 -4.08 -15.12 -5.76
N PRO A 476 -3.45 -14.71 -6.88
CA PRO A 476 -2.16 -15.15 -7.37
C PRO A 476 -1.00 -14.54 -6.59
N LEU A 477 0.04 -15.35 -6.34
CA LEU A 477 1.24 -14.91 -5.63
C LEU A 477 1.97 -13.84 -6.44
N ASN A 478 2.50 -12.85 -5.73
CA ASN A 478 3.36 -11.83 -6.30
C ASN A 478 4.62 -11.73 -5.43
N LEU A 479 5.77 -11.59 -6.10
CA LEU A 479 7.08 -11.66 -5.44
C LEU A 479 7.22 -10.64 -4.30
N ALA A 480 6.80 -9.39 -4.50
CA ALA A 480 6.94 -8.35 -3.47
C ALA A 480 6.13 -8.65 -2.21
N THR A 481 4.88 -9.11 -2.36
CA THR A 481 4.01 -9.48 -1.23
C THR A 481 4.53 -10.74 -0.53
N LEU A 482 4.98 -11.74 -1.31
CA LEU A 482 5.56 -12.99 -0.82
C LEU A 482 6.81 -12.71 0.03
N VAL A 483 7.76 -11.93 -0.49
CA VAL A 483 9.01 -11.54 0.20
C VAL A 483 8.71 -10.77 1.48
N ARG A 484 7.79 -9.81 1.44
CA ARG A 484 7.41 -9.02 2.61
C ARG A 484 6.84 -9.89 3.73
N GLU A 485 5.90 -10.78 3.39
CA GLU A 485 5.25 -11.63 4.39
C GLU A 485 6.22 -12.68 4.96
N ILE A 486 7.05 -13.31 4.13
CA ILE A 486 8.10 -14.23 4.60
C ILE A 486 9.04 -13.53 5.57
N ASN A 487 9.56 -12.34 5.22
CA ASN A 487 10.44 -11.59 6.12
C ASN A 487 9.77 -11.27 7.46
N LYS A 488 8.50 -10.86 7.45
CA LYS A 488 7.72 -10.58 8.65
C LYS A 488 7.60 -11.81 9.58
N GLN A 489 7.47 -13.01 9.00
CA GLN A 489 7.39 -14.23 9.78
C GLN A 489 8.75 -14.71 10.27
N LEU A 490 9.80 -14.60 9.46
CA LEU A 490 11.17 -14.95 9.85
C LEU A 490 11.75 -14.05 10.96
N GLN A 491 11.27 -12.83 11.10
CA GLN A 491 11.70 -11.89 12.15
C GLN A 491 11.02 -12.16 13.50
N LYS A 492 9.87 -12.82 13.50
CA LYS A 492 9.14 -13.13 14.75
C LYS A 492 9.64 -14.40 15.44
N HIS A 493 10.45 -15.17 14.75
CA HIS A 493 11.00 -16.46 15.17
C HIS A 493 12.52 -16.49 15.06
#